data_e8e2a6c3fd17994c43e73af1974a2b0b
#
_entry.id   e8e2a6c3fd17994c43e73af1974a2b0b
#
_cell.length_a   1.000
_cell.length_b   1.000
_cell.length_c   1.000
_cell.angle_alpha   90.00
_cell.angle_beta   90.00
_cell.angle_gamma   90.00
#
_symmetry.space_group_name_H-M   'P 1'
#
loop_
_entity.id
_entity.type
_entity.pdbx_description
1 polymer ?
#
loop_
_entity_poly.entity_id
_entity_poly.type
_entity_poly.pdbx_seq_one_letter_code
_entity_poly.pdbx_strand_id
1 'polypeptide(L)'
;VTSDTQHPVRVVQLGGLMPFVREWLAERYAAPSLADLSDPSGVRVAVVGGGARAGAAEMDALPDLGAIVNFGVGYDNVDVEEARRRGIVVSNTPDVLTDAVADLAAFLVVDVLRGITAADRFVRSGAWARGERMPLTRDVRGAVVGVLGLGRIGTAAAERLEAFGAVVHYHSRSPKDVAWTYHDSPVALARASDVLVVLTPGGAGTDKLVDADVLDALGPEGHLVNVARGSVVDEDALVAALEDGRIAGAGLDVFADEPHVPEALLARDDVVLLPHVGSATVETREAMARLVLDNVAAFLERGELVTPVG
;
A
#
# COMPACT_ATOMS: atom_id res chain seq x y z
N VAL A 1 40.38 33.52 6.97
CA VAL A 1 39.34 32.89 7.76
C VAL A 1 38.04 33.06 6.96
N THR A 2 37.76 32.15 6.08
CA THR A 2 36.49 32.07 5.38
C THR A 2 35.49 31.48 6.37
N SER A 3 34.55 32.29 6.86
CA SER A 3 33.40 31.83 7.57
C SER A 3 32.58 30.99 6.58
N ASP A 4 32.64 29.68 6.76
CA ASP A 4 31.74 28.73 6.14
C ASP A 4 30.34 29.02 6.71
N THR A 5 29.58 29.87 6.04
CA THR A 5 28.17 30.08 6.35
C THR A 5 27.42 28.84 5.87
N GLN A 6 27.49 27.78 6.68
CA GLN A 6 26.54 26.65 6.49
C GLN A 6 25.15 27.26 6.54
N HIS A 7 24.46 27.22 5.41
CA HIS A 7 23.04 27.56 5.39
C HIS A 7 22.33 26.60 6.34
N PRO A 8 21.40 27.07 7.19
CA PRO A 8 20.69 26.20 8.13
C PRO A 8 19.97 25.10 7.37
N VAL A 9 20.07 23.87 7.87
CA VAL A 9 19.37 22.72 7.30
C VAL A 9 17.86 23.01 7.37
N ARG A 10 17.19 22.98 6.23
CA ARG A 10 15.76 23.29 6.15
C ARG A 10 14.89 22.07 5.88
N VAL A 11 15.50 20.96 5.47
CA VAL A 11 14.85 19.70 5.11
C VAL A 11 15.52 18.56 5.85
N VAL A 12 14.74 17.64 6.39
CA VAL A 12 15.23 16.42 7.07
C VAL A 12 14.53 15.19 6.50
N GLN A 13 15.20 14.05 6.58
CA GLN A 13 14.66 12.75 6.13
C GLN A 13 14.29 11.90 7.35
N LEU A 14 13.07 11.33 7.32
CA LEU A 14 12.55 10.37 8.31
C LEU A 14 12.43 8.99 7.66
N GLY A 15 13.18 8.01 8.18
CA GLY A 15 13.12 6.61 7.78
C GLY A 15 13.73 6.25 6.43
N GLY A 16 13.38 5.06 5.95
CA GLY A 16 13.99 4.43 4.80
C GLY A 16 13.48 4.95 3.46
N LEU A 17 13.92 6.12 3.03
CA LEU A 17 13.75 6.55 1.65
C LEU A 17 14.65 5.73 0.71
N MET A 18 14.20 5.53 -0.53
CA MET A 18 15.02 4.87 -1.55
C MET A 18 16.33 5.62 -1.79
N PRO A 19 17.44 4.93 -2.11
CA PRO A 19 18.75 5.56 -2.25
C PRO A 19 18.76 6.81 -3.13
N PHE A 20 18.18 6.75 -4.33
CA PHE A 20 18.13 7.87 -5.25
C PHE A 20 17.30 9.06 -4.73
N VAL A 21 16.22 8.82 -3.96
CA VAL A 21 15.44 9.89 -3.32
C VAL A 21 16.27 10.60 -2.25
N ARG A 22 17.01 9.82 -1.45
CA ARG A 22 17.95 10.36 -0.46
C ARG A 22 19.04 11.20 -1.11
N GLU A 23 19.62 10.70 -2.19
CA GLU A 23 20.64 11.43 -2.97
C GLU A 23 20.08 12.75 -3.51
N TRP A 24 18.91 12.76 -4.13
CA TRP A 24 18.30 13.98 -4.66
C TRP A 24 17.98 15.01 -3.55
N LEU A 25 17.52 14.55 -2.38
CA LEU A 25 17.27 15.43 -1.23
C LEU A 25 18.59 15.94 -0.63
N ALA A 26 19.62 15.12 -0.57
CA ALA A 26 20.94 15.52 -0.09
C ALA A 26 21.61 16.52 -1.03
N GLU A 27 21.59 16.27 -2.34
CA GLU A 27 22.18 17.17 -3.35
C GLU A 27 21.47 18.53 -3.40
N ARG A 28 20.13 18.53 -3.33
CA ARG A 28 19.35 19.75 -3.54
C ARG A 28 19.14 20.58 -2.28
N TYR A 29 19.07 19.92 -1.11
CA TYR A 29 18.71 20.57 0.15
C TYR A 29 19.69 20.29 1.31
N ALA A 30 20.79 19.56 1.05
CA ALA A 30 21.70 19.08 2.09
C ALA A 30 20.95 18.36 3.23
N ALA A 31 19.88 17.63 2.91
CA ALA A 31 18.95 17.04 3.87
C ALA A 31 19.57 15.81 4.57
N PRO A 32 19.92 15.87 5.86
CA PRO A 32 20.40 14.72 6.63
C PRO A 32 19.22 13.81 7.02
N SER A 33 19.55 12.63 7.56
CA SER A 33 18.56 11.88 8.33
C SER A 33 18.28 12.59 9.68
N LEU A 34 17.10 12.35 10.27
CA LEU A 34 16.81 12.91 11.61
C LEU A 34 17.83 12.45 12.65
N ALA A 35 18.34 11.21 12.54
CA ALA A 35 19.34 10.67 13.46
C ALA A 35 20.70 11.37 13.35
N ASP A 36 21.05 11.90 12.17
CA ASP A 36 22.32 12.58 11.91
C ASP A 36 22.22 14.11 12.09
N LEU A 37 21.01 14.62 12.40
CA LEU A 37 20.76 16.05 12.57
C LEU A 37 21.35 16.56 13.89
N SER A 38 22.34 17.44 13.80
CA SER A 38 23.00 18.01 15.00
C SER A 38 22.25 19.20 15.60
N ASP A 39 21.55 19.98 14.77
CA ASP A 39 20.75 21.14 15.18
C ASP A 39 19.39 21.11 14.45
N PRO A 40 18.27 20.94 15.17
CA PRO A 40 16.94 20.95 14.57
C PRO A 40 16.40 22.34 14.24
N SER A 41 17.10 23.41 14.67
CA SER A 41 16.67 24.79 14.45
C SER A 41 16.60 25.11 12.95
N GLY A 42 15.50 25.72 12.51
CA GLY A 42 15.30 26.11 11.12
C GLY A 42 14.87 25.00 10.17
N VAL A 43 14.71 23.75 10.65
CA VAL A 43 14.14 22.67 9.84
C VAL A 43 12.64 22.92 9.61
N ARG A 44 12.29 23.13 8.34
CA ARG A 44 10.92 23.49 7.92
C ARG A 44 10.14 22.35 7.32
N VAL A 45 10.83 21.35 6.75
CA VAL A 45 10.20 20.22 6.03
C VAL A 45 10.81 18.90 6.48
N ALA A 46 9.96 17.95 6.82
CA ALA A 46 10.32 16.55 7.03
C ALA A 46 9.79 15.69 5.86
N VAL A 47 10.68 14.94 5.20
CA VAL A 47 10.29 13.97 4.16
C VAL A 47 10.25 12.58 4.80
N VAL A 48 9.09 11.92 4.74
CA VAL A 48 8.83 10.65 5.41
C VAL A 48 8.82 9.51 4.39
N GLY A 49 9.69 8.50 4.60
CA GLY A 49 9.76 7.28 3.80
C GLY A 49 8.99 6.11 4.39
N GLY A 50 8.96 5.00 3.65
CA GLY A 50 8.32 3.77 4.12
C GLY A 50 8.92 3.24 5.42
N GLY A 51 8.07 2.69 6.30
CA GLY A 51 8.45 2.17 7.61
C GLY A 51 8.73 3.21 8.70
N ALA A 52 8.78 4.52 8.36
CA ALA A 52 8.91 5.58 9.35
C ALA A 52 7.56 6.11 9.80
N ARG A 53 7.49 6.52 11.05
CA ARG A 53 6.37 7.28 11.60
C ARG A 53 6.74 8.77 11.69
N ALA A 54 5.73 9.62 11.53
CA ALA A 54 5.81 11.03 11.85
C ALA A 54 4.67 11.36 12.83
N GLY A 55 4.94 11.11 14.09
CA GLY A 55 4.03 11.37 15.20
C GLY A 55 4.48 12.55 16.05
N ALA A 56 3.91 12.66 17.26
CA ALA A 56 4.20 13.74 18.19
C ALA A 56 5.70 13.83 18.53
N ALA A 57 6.38 12.69 18.70
CA ALA A 57 7.80 12.67 19.09
C ALA A 57 8.71 13.27 18.01
N GLU A 58 8.48 12.92 16.73
CA GLU A 58 9.23 13.48 15.60
C GLU A 58 8.93 14.97 15.41
N MET A 59 7.68 15.37 15.62
CA MET A 59 7.28 16.77 15.57
C MET A 59 7.87 17.59 16.73
N ASP A 60 7.99 17.01 17.94
CA ASP A 60 8.63 17.65 19.10
C ASP A 60 10.13 17.86 18.88
N ALA A 61 10.78 16.93 18.17
CA ALA A 61 12.18 17.01 17.82
C ALA A 61 12.49 18.13 16.79
N LEU A 62 11.48 18.68 16.11
CA LEU A 62 11.61 19.64 15.01
C LEU A 62 10.75 20.89 15.29
N PRO A 63 11.20 21.82 16.15
CA PRO A 63 10.38 22.93 16.65
C PRO A 63 9.90 23.92 15.58
N ASP A 64 10.63 24.03 14.46
CA ASP A 64 10.29 24.93 13.35
C ASP A 64 9.58 24.22 12.19
N LEU A 65 9.17 22.94 12.38
CA LEU A 65 8.54 22.13 11.34
C LEU A 65 7.22 22.76 10.86
N GLY A 66 7.11 22.99 9.58
CA GLY A 66 5.90 23.54 8.94
C GLY A 66 5.23 22.58 7.95
N ALA A 67 5.98 21.59 7.43
CA ALA A 67 5.42 20.61 6.51
C ALA A 67 6.00 19.20 6.70
N ILE A 68 5.14 18.20 6.47
CA ILE A 68 5.51 16.79 6.35
C ILE A 68 5.16 16.33 4.94
N VAL A 69 6.16 15.84 4.20
CA VAL A 69 6.01 15.35 2.83
C VAL A 69 6.17 13.82 2.84
N ASN A 70 5.07 13.10 2.68
CA ASN A 70 5.04 11.64 2.73
C ASN A 70 5.30 11.02 1.35
N PHE A 71 6.29 10.12 1.27
CA PHE A 71 6.61 9.34 0.08
C PHE A 71 5.70 8.11 0.00
N GLY A 72 4.47 8.31 -0.46
CA GLY A 72 3.43 7.29 -0.58
C GLY A 72 2.05 7.91 -0.72
N VAL A 73 1.07 7.16 -1.22
CA VAL A 73 -0.33 7.61 -1.26
C VAL A 73 -1.02 7.43 0.09
N GLY A 74 -0.76 6.33 0.78
CA GLY A 74 -1.19 6.12 2.15
C GLY A 74 -0.32 6.93 3.10
N TYR A 75 -0.93 7.56 4.07
CA TYR A 75 -0.27 8.42 5.08
C TYR A 75 -0.67 8.05 6.51
N ASP A 76 -1.07 6.81 6.71
CA ASP A 76 -1.42 6.21 8.01
C ASP A 76 -0.23 6.17 9.00
N ASN A 77 0.99 6.32 8.48
CA ASN A 77 2.22 6.52 9.25
C ASN A 77 2.44 7.96 9.74
N VAL A 78 1.62 8.92 9.33
CA VAL A 78 1.68 10.32 9.77
C VAL A 78 0.50 10.63 10.69
N ASP A 79 0.75 11.19 11.86
CA ASP A 79 -0.31 11.70 12.74
C ASP A 79 -0.81 13.06 12.20
N VAL A 80 -1.77 12.98 11.27
CA VAL A 80 -2.31 14.15 10.58
C VAL A 80 -3.08 15.07 11.53
N GLU A 81 -3.76 14.51 12.54
CA GLU A 81 -4.50 15.32 13.52
C GLU A 81 -3.54 16.10 14.43
N GLU A 82 -2.45 15.46 14.86
CA GLU A 82 -1.38 16.13 15.60
C GLU A 82 -0.71 17.22 14.77
N ALA A 83 -0.36 16.89 13.50
CA ALA A 83 0.21 17.86 12.56
C ALA A 83 -0.70 19.09 12.41
N ARG A 84 -2.01 18.88 12.20
CA ARG A 84 -3.01 19.95 12.08
C ARG A 84 -3.07 20.84 13.35
N ARG A 85 -3.04 20.22 14.55
CA ARG A 85 -3.05 20.98 15.82
C ARG A 85 -1.84 21.91 15.96
N ARG A 86 -0.70 21.53 15.36
CA ARG A 86 0.56 22.30 15.36
C ARG A 86 0.66 23.27 14.18
N GLY A 87 -0.30 23.29 13.27
CA GLY A 87 -0.23 24.10 12.05
C GLY A 87 0.73 23.55 11.02
N ILE A 88 1.12 22.26 11.12
CA ILE A 88 1.95 21.56 10.17
C ILE A 88 1.07 20.99 9.05
N VAL A 89 1.39 21.32 7.80
CA VAL A 89 0.68 20.79 6.63
C VAL A 89 1.31 19.48 6.17
N VAL A 90 0.47 18.56 5.68
CA VAL A 90 0.91 17.23 5.23
C VAL A 90 0.63 17.06 3.75
N SER A 91 1.55 16.45 3.00
CA SER A 91 1.32 16.01 1.62
C SER A 91 1.60 14.52 1.44
N ASN A 92 1.05 13.96 0.38
CA ASN A 92 1.31 12.61 -0.08
C ASN A 92 1.61 12.60 -1.59
N THR A 93 1.79 11.41 -2.19
CA THR A 93 2.06 11.27 -3.64
C THR A 93 0.87 10.61 -4.37
N PRO A 94 -0.27 11.30 -4.51
CA PRO A 94 -1.45 10.75 -5.17
C PRO A 94 -1.25 10.64 -6.68
N ASP A 95 -2.10 9.83 -7.33
CA ASP A 95 -2.23 9.61 -8.76
C ASP A 95 -1.05 8.90 -9.44
N VAL A 96 0.17 9.29 -9.19
CA VAL A 96 1.39 8.78 -9.86
C VAL A 96 1.66 7.29 -9.70
N LEU A 97 1.05 6.63 -8.73
CA LEU A 97 1.21 5.19 -8.47
C LEU A 97 -0.07 4.37 -8.77
N THR A 98 -1.15 5.02 -9.19
CA THR A 98 -2.46 4.39 -9.37
C THR A 98 -2.41 3.20 -10.30
N ASP A 99 -1.80 3.36 -11.48
CA ASP A 99 -1.74 2.32 -12.48
C ASP A 99 -0.88 1.13 -12.04
N ALA A 100 0.30 1.38 -11.47
CA ALA A 100 1.19 0.31 -11.02
C ALA A 100 0.54 -0.58 -9.94
N VAL A 101 -0.13 0.02 -8.96
CA VAL A 101 -0.84 -0.74 -7.93
C VAL A 101 -2.06 -1.47 -8.49
N ALA A 102 -2.80 -0.84 -9.42
CA ALA A 102 -3.93 -1.46 -10.07
C ALA A 102 -3.51 -2.65 -10.94
N ASP A 103 -2.39 -2.55 -11.66
CA ASP A 103 -1.79 -3.65 -12.42
C ASP A 103 -1.47 -4.83 -11.48
N LEU A 104 -0.76 -4.57 -10.39
CA LEU A 104 -0.40 -5.62 -9.44
C LEU A 104 -1.64 -6.28 -8.82
N ALA A 105 -2.66 -5.50 -8.43
CA ALA A 105 -3.91 -6.03 -7.90
C ALA A 105 -4.59 -6.98 -8.90
N ALA A 106 -4.69 -6.58 -10.17
CA ALA A 106 -5.28 -7.40 -11.22
C ALA A 106 -4.47 -8.68 -11.47
N PHE A 107 -3.13 -8.59 -11.49
CA PHE A 107 -2.26 -9.76 -11.64
C PHE A 107 -2.34 -10.71 -10.45
N LEU A 108 -2.44 -10.21 -9.22
CA LEU A 108 -2.64 -11.09 -8.06
C LEU A 108 -3.98 -11.83 -8.12
N VAL A 109 -5.06 -11.19 -8.61
CA VAL A 109 -6.34 -11.88 -8.86
C VAL A 109 -6.16 -13.00 -9.88
N VAL A 110 -5.45 -12.73 -10.98
CA VAL A 110 -5.14 -13.77 -11.99
C VAL A 110 -4.28 -14.87 -11.37
N ASP A 111 -3.28 -14.53 -10.56
CA ASP A 111 -2.37 -15.51 -9.96
C ASP A 111 -3.08 -16.43 -8.98
N VAL A 112 -3.88 -15.91 -8.05
CA VAL A 112 -4.60 -16.75 -7.07
C VAL A 112 -5.63 -17.67 -7.72
N LEU A 113 -6.30 -17.24 -8.80
CA LEU A 113 -7.24 -18.06 -9.53
C LEU A 113 -6.56 -19.11 -10.44
N ARG A 114 -5.38 -18.78 -11.01
CA ARG A 114 -4.69 -19.63 -11.99
C ARG A 114 -3.51 -20.38 -11.40
N GLY A 115 -3.10 -20.11 -10.15
CA GLY A 115 -1.98 -20.73 -9.48
C GLY A 115 -0.64 -20.53 -10.21
N ILE A 116 -0.40 -19.34 -10.77
CA ILE A 116 0.79 -19.08 -11.64
C ILE A 116 2.08 -19.22 -10.85
N THR A 117 2.16 -18.60 -9.67
CA THR A 117 3.33 -18.68 -8.79
C THR A 117 3.55 -20.11 -8.29
N ALA A 118 2.49 -20.85 -7.94
CA ALA A 118 2.57 -22.26 -7.58
C ALA A 118 3.05 -23.12 -8.77
N ALA A 119 2.60 -22.82 -10.00
CA ALA A 119 3.03 -23.51 -11.21
C ALA A 119 4.52 -23.30 -11.51
N ASP A 120 5.06 -22.10 -11.31
CA ASP A 120 6.49 -21.83 -11.45
C ASP A 120 7.30 -22.64 -10.42
N ARG A 121 6.87 -22.63 -9.14
CA ARG A 121 7.50 -23.45 -8.08
C ARG A 121 7.46 -24.94 -8.42
N PHE A 122 6.33 -25.44 -8.91
CA PHE A 122 6.15 -26.83 -9.31
C PHE A 122 7.15 -27.26 -10.39
N VAL A 123 7.34 -26.44 -11.43
CA VAL A 123 8.34 -26.72 -12.48
C VAL A 123 9.76 -26.70 -11.92
N ARG A 124 10.11 -25.66 -11.12
CA ARG A 124 11.47 -25.52 -10.53
C ARG A 124 11.81 -26.61 -9.53
N SER A 125 10.84 -27.19 -8.83
CA SER A 125 11.03 -28.31 -7.92
C SER A 125 11.37 -29.63 -8.66
N GLY A 126 11.23 -29.68 -9.98
CA GLY A 126 11.37 -30.86 -10.79
C GLY A 126 10.19 -31.84 -10.74
N ALA A 127 9.10 -31.49 -10.04
CA ALA A 127 7.91 -32.34 -9.91
C ALA A 127 7.30 -32.69 -11.29
N TRP A 128 7.23 -31.70 -12.18
CA TRP A 128 6.76 -31.93 -13.55
C TRP A 128 7.65 -32.92 -14.32
N ALA A 129 8.96 -32.81 -14.19
CA ALA A 129 9.90 -33.75 -14.82
C ALA A 129 9.81 -35.19 -14.27
N ARG A 130 9.30 -35.33 -13.02
CA ARG A 130 9.00 -36.64 -12.41
C ARG A 130 7.63 -37.21 -12.83
N GLY A 131 6.87 -36.49 -13.67
CA GLY A 131 5.55 -36.91 -14.17
C GLY A 131 4.38 -36.56 -13.24
N GLU A 132 4.62 -35.74 -12.20
CA GLU A 132 3.58 -35.24 -11.33
C GLU A 132 2.66 -34.23 -12.08
N ARG A 133 1.44 -34.00 -11.59
CA ARG A 133 0.48 -33.13 -12.23
C ARG A 133 -0.04 -32.11 -11.22
N MET A 134 -0.17 -30.87 -11.66
CA MET A 134 -0.89 -29.85 -10.90
C MET A 134 -2.41 -30.08 -10.96
N PRO A 135 -3.15 -29.67 -9.92
CA PRO A 135 -4.58 -29.64 -9.97
C PRO A 135 -5.08 -28.63 -11.03
N LEU A 136 -6.34 -28.82 -11.48
CA LEU A 136 -7.00 -27.81 -12.31
C LEU A 136 -7.27 -26.55 -11.48
N THR A 137 -7.21 -25.43 -12.15
CA THR A 137 -7.41 -24.08 -11.58
C THR A 137 -8.69 -23.44 -12.13
N ARG A 138 -9.02 -22.22 -11.69
CA ARG A 138 -10.24 -21.51 -12.09
C ARG A 138 -9.97 -20.49 -13.19
N ASP A 139 -10.98 -20.23 -14.03
CA ASP A 139 -10.93 -19.14 -15.00
C ASP A 139 -11.17 -17.78 -14.33
N VAL A 140 -10.53 -16.73 -14.85
CA VAL A 140 -10.82 -15.34 -14.47
C VAL A 140 -12.12 -14.86 -15.12
N ARG A 141 -12.39 -15.31 -16.36
CA ARG A 141 -13.62 -14.97 -17.07
C ARG A 141 -14.84 -15.47 -16.31
N GLY A 142 -15.73 -14.56 -15.97
CA GLY A 142 -16.98 -14.84 -15.25
C GLY A 142 -16.80 -14.98 -13.74
N ALA A 143 -15.55 -14.95 -13.21
CA ALA A 143 -15.34 -14.87 -11.77
C ALA A 143 -15.86 -13.52 -11.24
N VAL A 144 -16.54 -13.55 -10.09
CA VAL A 144 -17.00 -12.35 -9.40
C VAL A 144 -15.86 -11.81 -8.54
N VAL A 145 -15.39 -10.61 -8.86
CA VAL A 145 -14.33 -9.94 -8.09
C VAL A 145 -14.92 -8.79 -7.30
N GLY A 146 -14.86 -8.89 -5.98
CA GLY A 146 -15.31 -7.87 -5.05
C GLY A 146 -14.18 -6.87 -4.74
N VAL A 147 -14.35 -5.63 -5.14
CA VAL A 147 -13.40 -4.54 -4.86
C VAL A 147 -13.81 -3.83 -3.57
N LEU A 148 -13.07 -4.07 -2.49
CA LEU A 148 -13.25 -3.41 -1.20
C LEU A 148 -12.45 -2.10 -1.18
N GLY A 149 -13.13 -0.98 -1.46
CA GLY A 149 -12.52 0.34 -1.61
C GLY A 149 -12.46 0.82 -3.06
N LEU A 150 -13.55 1.41 -3.57
CA LEU A 150 -13.63 1.96 -4.93
C LEU A 150 -13.18 3.43 -4.96
N GLY A 151 -11.87 3.65 -4.67
CA GLY A 151 -11.14 4.89 -4.91
C GLY A 151 -10.47 4.90 -6.28
N ARG A 152 -9.49 5.80 -6.50
CA ARG A 152 -8.72 5.87 -7.78
C ARG A 152 -8.11 4.52 -8.17
N ILE A 153 -7.37 3.89 -7.26
CA ILE A 153 -6.73 2.59 -7.51
C ILE A 153 -7.80 1.50 -7.68
N GLY A 154 -8.85 1.49 -6.85
CA GLY A 154 -9.94 0.51 -6.95
C GLY A 154 -10.68 0.58 -8.27
N THR A 155 -10.93 1.77 -8.79
CA THR A 155 -11.54 1.97 -10.12
C THR A 155 -10.61 1.45 -11.22
N ALA A 156 -9.34 1.83 -11.20
CA ALA A 156 -8.36 1.40 -12.18
C ALA A 156 -8.12 -0.13 -12.16
N ALA A 157 -8.16 -0.76 -10.99
CA ALA A 157 -8.09 -2.23 -10.86
C ALA A 157 -9.36 -2.90 -11.39
N ALA A 158 -10.53 -2.36 -11.07
CA ALA A 158 -11.82 -2.86 -11.56
C ALA A 158 -11.91 -2.87 -13.11
N GLU A 159 -11.47 -1.79 -13.76
CA GLU A 159 -11.40 -1.69 -15.23
C GLU A 159 -10.51 -2.77 -15.86
N ARG A 160 -9.35 -3.05 -15.23
CA ARG A 160 -8.44 -4.11 -15.69
C ARG A 160 -9.05 -5.50 -15.53
N LEU A 161 -9.70 -5.76 -14.41
CA LEU A 161 -10.37 -7.01 -14.12
C LEU A 161 -11.55 -7.26 -15.08
N GLU A 162 -12.33 -6.21 -15.38
CA GLU A 162 -13.38 -6.27 -16.37
C GLU A 162 -12.84 -6.60 -17.78
N ALA A 163 -11.65 -6.06 -18.14
CA ALA A 163 -10.99 -6.39 -19.40
C ALA A 163 -10.55 -7.88 -19.46
N PHE A 164 -10.25 -8.52 -18.34
CA PHE A 164 -10.05 -9.98 -18.26
C PHE A 164 -11.37 -10.78 -18.31
N GLY A 165 -12.51 -10.10 -18.31
CA GLY A 165 -13.85 -10.71 -18.36
C GLY A 165 -14.38 -11.13 -16.99
N ALA A 166 -13.82 -10.62 -15.90
CA ALA A 166 -14.39 -10.77 -14.56
C ALA A 166 -15.68 -9.94 -14.41
N VAL A 167 -16.54 -10.35 -13.48
CA VAL A 167 -17.72 -9.58 -13.06
C VAL A 167 -17.33 -8.78 -11.82
N VAL A 168 -17.37 -7.45 -11.92
CA VAL A 168 -16.92 -6.57 -10.84
C VAL A 168 -18.07 -6.19 -9.92
N HIS A 169 -17.90 -6.46 -8.62
CA HIS A 169 -18.72 -5.94 -7.53
C HIS A 169 -17.86 -5.03 -6.65
N TYR A 170 -18.47 -4.16 -5.86
CA TYR A 170 -17.69 -3.30 -4.98
C TYR A 170 -18.42 -2.92 -3.69
N HIS A 171 -17.62 -2.54 -2.68
CA HIS A 171 -18.05 -1.80 -1.51
C HIS A 171 -17.22 -0.53 -1.33
N SER A 172 -17.87 0.54 -0.94
CA SER A 172 -17.28 1.81 -0.51
C SER A 172 -18.22 2.51 0.47
N ARG A 173 -17.74 3.52 1.19
CA ARG A 173 -18.53 4.29 2.19
C ARG A 173 -19.86 4.81 1.66
N SER A 174 -19.97 5.02 0.37
CA SER A 174 -21.19 5.40 -0.33
C SER A 174 -21.18 4.83 -1.75
N PRO A 175 -22.37 4.54 -2.34
CA PRO A 175 -22.46 4.15 -3.75
C PRO A 175 -21.79 5.17 -4.66
N LYS A 176 -21.25 4.68 -5.78
CA LYS A 176 -20.62 5.47 -6.83
C LYS A 176 -21.46 5.41 -8.11
N ASP A 177 -21.35 6.42 -8.95
CA ASP A 177 -21.97 6.43 -10.28
C ASP A 177 -21.13 5.62 -11.27
N VAL A 178 -21.25 4.30 -11.18
CA VAL A 178 -20.57 3.30 -12.01
C VAL A 178 -21.51 2.15 -12.32
N ALA A 179 -21.19 1.36 -13.36
CA ALA A 179 -22.02 0.24 -13.79
C ALA A 179 -21.89 -1.01 -12.89
N TRP A 180 -20.90 -1.05 -12.00
CA TRP A 180 -20.62 -2.22 -11.16
C TRP A 180 -21.59 -2.34 -9.99
N THR A 181 -21.79 -3.57 -9.52
CA THR A 181 -22.74 -3.87 -8.45
C THR A 181 -22.21 -3.41 -7.08
N TYR A 182 -22.94 -2.51 -6.42
CA TYR A 182 -22.65 -2.04 -5.07
C TYR A 182 -23.17 -3.02 -4.01
N HIS A 183 -22.39 -3.22 -2.95
CA HIS A 183 -22.79 -3.88 -1.71
C HIS A 183 -22.65 -2.93 -0.53
N ASP A 184 -23.58 -3.01 0.41
CA ASP A 184 -23.67 -2.08 1.56
C ASP A 184 -22.69 -2.40 2.70
N SER A 185 -22.04 -3.58 2.66
CA SER A 185 -21.11 -4.02 3.68
C SER A 185 -19.98 -4.90 3.11
N PRO A 186 -18.81 -4.97 3.78
CA PRO A 186 -17.73 -5.89 3.42
C PRO A 186 -18.17 -7.36 3.41
N VAL A 187 -18.98 -7.77 4.40
CA VAL A 187 -19.54 -9.14 4.48
C VAL A 187 -20.46 -9.46 3.31
N ALA A 188 -21.33 -8.51 2.91
CA ALA A 188 -22.22 -8.71 1.76
C ALA A 188 -21.41 -8.79 0.45
N LEU A 189 -20.36 -7.97 0.30
CA LEU A 189 -19.44 -8.03 -0.84
C LEU A 189 -18.70 -9.37 -0.87
N ALA A 190 -18.09 -9.79 0.24
CA ALA A 190 -17.36 -11.05 0.34
C ALA A 190 -18.21 -12.26 -0.05
N ARG A 191 -19.45 -12.33 0.48
CA ARG A 191 -20.40 -13.42 0.18
C ARG A 191 -20.76 -13.53 -1.30
N ALA A 192 -20.69 -12.42 -2.03
CA ALA A 192 -21.02 -12.37 -3.44
C ALA A 192 -19.80 -12.53 -4.36
N SER A 193 -18.61 -12.77 -3.81
CA SER A 193 -17.34 -12.71 -4.53
C SER A 193 -16.63 -14.06 -4.54
N ASP A 194 -15.96 -14.38 -5.65
CA ASP A 194 -14.98 -15.44 -5.75
C ASP A 194 -13.58 -14.96 -5.31
N VAL A 195 -13.30 -13.67 -5.50
CA VAL A 195 -12.07 -13.02 -5.02
C VAL A 195 -12.43 -11.69 -4.39
N LEU A 196 -11.97 -11.44 -3.16
CA LEU A 196 -12.09 -10.16 -2.48
C LEU A 196 -10.75 -9.40 -2.58
N VAL A 197 -10.75 -8.24 -3.24
CA VAL A 197 -9.58 -7.39 -3.41
C VAL A 197 -9.68 -6.18 -2.49
N VAL A 198 -8.71 -6.05 -1.58
CA VAL A 198 -8.64 -4.98 -0.58
C VAL A 198 -7.83 -3.81 -1.13
N LEU A 199 -8.49 -2.65 -1.26
CA LEU A 199 -7.95 -1.40 -1.80
C LEU A 199 -8.38 -0.18 -0.96
N THR A 200 -8.83 -0.39 0.27
CA THR A 200 -9.14 0.66 1.23
C THR A 200 -7.85 1.24 1.83
N PRO A 201 -7.79 2.55 2.12
CA PRO A 201 -6.66 3.11 2.87
C PRO A 201 -6.58 2.50 4.27
N GLY A 202 -5.38 2.44 4.84
CA GLY A 202 -5.17 2.13 6.25
C GLY A 202 -5.65 3.25 7.18
N GLY A 203 -5.72 2.96 8.46
CA GLY A 203 -6.10 3.88 9.53
C GLY A 203 -7.20 3.33 10.42
N ALA A 204 -7.52 4.04 11.51
CA ALA A 204 -8.42 3.56 12.56
C ALA A 204 -9.82 3.14 12.07
N GLY A 205 -10.31 3.74 10.99
CA GLY A 205 -11.63 3.42 10.42
C GLY A 205 -11.66 2.17 9.54
N THR A 206 -10.51 1.56 9.26
CA THR A 206 -10.37 0.38 8.40
C THR A 206 -9.48 -0.69 9.04
N ASP A 207 -9.07 -0.49 10.29
CA ASP A 207 -8.32 -1.47 11.04
C ASP A 207 -9.12 -2.76 11.18
N LYS A 208 -8.52 -3.89 10.75
CA LYS A 208 -9.15 -5.21 10.73
C LYS A 208 -10.54 -5.25 10.07
N LEU A 209 -10.75 -4.41 9.04
CA LEU A 209 -12.02 -4.36 8.29
C LEU A 209 -12.36 -5.70 7.63
N VAL A 210 -11.33 -6.48 7.26
CA VAL A 210 -11.46 -7.86 6.82
C VAL A 210 -11.13 -8.74 8.02
N ASP A 211 -12.15 -9.05 8.76
CA ASP A 211 -12.16 -9.91 9.95
C ASP A 211 -12.60 -11.35 9.63
N ALA A 212 -12.76 -12.16 10.67
CA ALA A 212 -13.22 -13.55 10.53
C ALA A 212 -14.59 -13.67 9.85
N ASP A 213 -15.53 -12.74 10.11
CA ASP A 213 -16.88 -12.77 9.53
C ASP A 213 -16.84 -12.50 8.01
N VAL A 214 -15.96 -11.60 7.58
CA VAL A 214 -15.72 -11.31 6.16
C VAL A 214 -15.07 -12.52 5.46
N LEU A 215 -14.07 -13.15 6.10
CA LEU A 215 -13.40 -14.34 5.56
C LEU A 215 -14.35 -15.54 5.50
N ASP A 216 -15.18 -15.76 6.50
CA ASP A 216 -16.20 -16.81 6.50
C ASP A 216 -17.27 -16.57 5.43
N ALA A 217 -17.63 -15.30 5.19
CA ALA A 217 -18.58 -14.95 4.14
C ALA A 217 -18.01 -15.15 2.73
N LEU A 218 -16.69 -15.01 2.55
CA LEU A 218 -15.99 -15.28 1.29
C LEU A 218 -16.02 -16.78 0.95
N GLY A 219 -15.91 -17.64 1.96
CA GLY A 219 -16.14 -19.07 1.87
C GLY A 219 -14.97 -19.89 1.30
N PRO A 220 -15.10 -21.23 1.33
CA PRO A 220 -13.98 -22.16 1.12
C PRO A 220 -13.43 -22.21 -0.32
N GLU A 221 -14.11 -21.62 -1.27
CA GLU A 221 -13.62 -21.48 -2.65
C GLU A 221 -13.14 -20.06 -2.96
N GLY A 222 -13.30 -19.13 -2.00
CA GLY A 222 -12.96 -17.73 -2.15
C GLY A 222 -11.49 -17.44 -1.91
N HIS A 223 -10.99 -16.38 -2.51
CA HIS A 223 -9.60 -15.92 -2.37
C HIS A 223 -9.56 -14.48 -1.87
N LEU A 224 -8.58 -14.17 -1.03
CA LEU A 224 -8.31 -12.79 -0.60
C LEU A 224 -7.11 -12.22 -1.36
N VAL A 225 -7.21 -10.98 -1.86
CA VAL A 225 -6.06 -10.21 -2.38
C VAL A 225 -5.93 -8.92 -1.57
N ASN A 226 -4.77 -8.67 -0.97
CA ASN A 226 -4.50 -7.43 -0.24
C ASN A 226 -3.29 -6.69 -0.81
N VAL A 227 -3.54 -5.54 -1.42
CA VAL A 227 -2.51 -4.59 -1.92
C VAL A 227 -2.68 -3.19 -1.29
N ALA A 228 -3.41 -3.12 -0.18
CA ALA A 228 -3.70 -1.87 0.55
C ALA A 228 -2.74 -1.65 1.73
N ARG A 229 -3.10 -2.21 2.89
CA ARG A 229 -2.29 -2.25 4.13
C ARG A 229 -2.54 -3.56 4.86
N GLY A 230 -1.51 -4.08 5.53
CA GLY A 230 -1.65 -5.27 6.37
C GLY A 230 -2.69 -5.08 7.48
N SER A 231 -2.71 -3.90 8.12
CA SER A 231 -3.66 -3.58 9.19
C SER A 231 -5.15 -3.62 8.79
N VAL A 232 -5.48 -3.59 7.50
CA VAL A 232 -6.87 -3.68 7.03
C VAL A 232 -7.43 -5.10 7.15
N VAL A 233 -6.56 -6.11 7.19
CA VAL A 233 -6.92 -7.51 7.39
C VAL A 233 -6.52 -7.93 8.80
N ASP A 234 -7.39 -8.65 9.49
CA ASP A 234 -7.01 -9.38 10.69
C ASP A 234 -6.13 -10.57 10.28
N GLU A 235 -4.81 -10.39 10.38
CA GLU A 235 -3.82 -11.36 9.91
C GLU A 235 -3.92 -12.70 10.64
N ASP A 236 -4.23 -12.68 11.95
CA ASP A 236 -4.44 -13.90 12.73
C ASP A 236 -5.70 -14.64 12.25
N ALA A 237 -6.78 -13.91 11.97
CA ALA A 237 -8.00 -14.49 11.41
C ALA A 237 -7.78 -15.05 9.99
N LEU A 238 -6.95 -14.38 9.17
CA LEU A 238 -6.57 -14.85 7.83
C LEU A 238 -5.77 -16.16 7.91
N VAL A 239 -4.75 -16.23 8.78
CA VAL A 239 -3.97 -17.45 8.99
C VAL A 239 -4.87 -18.60 9.41
N ALA A 240 -5.73 -18.39 10.41
CA ALA A 240 -6.69 -19.40 10.85
C ALA A 240 -7.68 -19.83 9.76
N ALA A 241 -8.16 -18.87 8.94
CA ALA A 241 -9.08 -19.18 7.83
C ALA A 241 -8.44 -20.04 6.74
N LEU A 242 -7.14 -19.80 6.46
CA LEU A 242 -6.36 -20.60 5.52
C LEU A 242 -6.04 -22.00 6.08
N GLU A 243 -5.68 -22.11 7.36
CA GLU A 243 -5.37 -23.38 8.03
C GLU A 243 -6.61 -24.28 8.12
N ASP A 244 -7.75 -23.70 8.44
CA ASP A 244 -9.05 -24.41 8.55
C ASP A 244 -9.71 -24.68 7.18
N GLY A 245 -9.16 -24.17 6.07
CA GLY A 245 -9.75 -24.28 4.73
C GLY A 245 -11.06 -23.50 4.58
N ARG A 246 -11.23 -22.41 5.36
CA ARG A 246 -12.40 -21.52 5.29
C ARG A 246 -12.34 -20.59 4.08
N ILE A 247 -11.14 -20.36 3.53
CA ILE A 247 -10.89 -19.76 2.22
C ILE A 247 -9.88 -20.59 1.42
N ALA A 248 -9.87 -20.46 0.10
CA ALA A 248 -9.04 -21.25 -0.80
C ALA A 248 -7.58 -20.79 -0.88
N GLY A 249 -7.32 -19.51 -0.68
CA GLY A 249 -5.96 -18.96 -0.78
C GLY A 249 -5.94 -17.44 -0.67
N ALA A 250 -4.73 -16.86 -0.75
CA ALA A 250 -4.56 -15.42 -0.68
C ALA A 250 -3.40 -14.91 -1.57
N GLY A 251 -3.48 -13.64 -2.01
CA GLY A 251 -2.40 -12.88 -2.64
C GLY A 251 -2.11 -11.61 -1.83
N LEU A 252 -0.94 -11.54 -1.22
CA LEU A 252 -0.61 -10.49 -0.25
C LEU A 252 0.63 -9.71 -0.70
N ASP A 253 0.49 -8.40 -0.86
CA ASP A 253 1.62 -7.49 -1.07
C ASP A 253 2.00 -6.75 0.22
N VAL A 254 1.16 -6.84 1.26
CA VAL A 254 1.32 -6.11 2.53
C VAL A 254 0.99 -7.00 3.72
N PHE A 255 1.64 -6.71 4.87
CA PHE A 255 1.55 -7.50 6.09
C PHE A 255 1.36 -6.59 7.32
N ALA A 256 0.90 -7.16 8.43
CA ALA A 256 0.63 -6.40 9.66
C ALA A 256 1.92 -5.85 10.31
N ASP A 257 3.03 -6.59 10.24
CA ASP A 257 4.33 -6.25 10.85
C ASP A 257 5.48 -6.31 9.83
N GLU A 258 5.37 -5.52 8.75
CA GLU A 258 6.42 -5.48 7.71
C GLU A 258 7.79 -5.08 8.29
N PRO A 259 8.88 -5.79 7.91
CA PRO A 259 8.98 -6.81 6.85
C PRO A 259 8.75 -8.26 7.32
N HIS A 260 8.25 -8.48 8.52
CA HIS A 260 8.02 -9.81 9.07
C HIS A 260 6.73 -10.40 8.52
N VAL A 261 6.83 -11.62 7.97
CA VAL A 261 5.70 -12.40 7.45
C VAL A 261 5.50 -13.60 8.36
N PRO A 262 4.27 -13.92 8.80
CA PRO A 262 4.01 -15.12 9.60
C PRO A 262 4.51 -16.40 8.93
N GLU A 263 5.21 -17.27 9.70
CA GLU A 263 5.74 -18.55 9.20
C GLU A 263 4.63 -19.43 8.60
N ALA A 264 3.43 -19.37 9.17
CA ALA A 264 2.26 -20.09 8.67
C ALA A 264 1.91 -19.71 7.22
N LEU A 265 2.14 -18.47 6.79
CA LEU A 265 1.94 -18.03 5.41
C LEU A 265 3.11 -18.44 4.50
N LEU A 266 4.36 -18.39 5.01
CA LEU A 266 5.56 -18.72 4.23
C LEU A 266 5.56 -20.18 3.75
N ALA A 267 4.96 -21.08 4.50
CA ALA A 267 4.95 -22.52 4.22
C ALA A 267 3.85 -22.94 3.22
N ARG A 268 3.00 -22.01 2.73
CA ARG A 268 1.81 -22.33 1.93
C ARG A 268 2.04 -22.16 0.43
N ASP A 269 1.55 -23.11 -0.36
CA ASP A 269 1.57 -23.03 -1.83
C ASP A 269 0.33 -22.32 -2.41
N ASP A 270 -0.75 -22.21 -1.62
CA ASP A 270 -1.99 -21.52 -1.96
C ASP A 270 -1.96 -20.01 -1.60
N VAL A 271 -0.81 -19.51 -1.15
CA VAL A 271 -0.59 -18.09 -0.84
C VAL A 271 0.52 -17.51 -1.72
N VAL A 272 0.22 -16.38 -2.37
CA VAL A 272 1.21 -15.56 -3.10
C VAL A 272 1.65 -14.42 -2.18
N LEU A 273 2.97 -14.29 -1.97
CA LEU A 273 3.56 -13.30 -1.07
C LEU A 273 4.49 -12.37 -1.83
N LEU A 274 4.26 -11.07 -1.73
CA LEU A 274 5.07 -10.03 -2.35
C LEU A 274 5.56 -9.04 -1.28
N PRO A 275 6.75 -8.44 -1.43
CA PRO A 275 7.37 -7.62 -0.40
C PRO A 275 7.04 -6.12 -0.58
N HIS A 276 5.76 -5.75 -0.54
CA HIS A 276 5.24 -4.38 -0.67
C HIS A 276 5.75 -3.68 -1.94
N VAL A 277 5.49 -4.31 -3.09
CA VAL A 277 5.98 -3.87 -4.40
C VAL A 277 4.91 -3.19 -5.27
N GLY A 278 3.73 -2.92 -4.75
CA GLY A 278 2.61 -2.35 -5.52
C GLY A 278 2.97 -1.13 -6.37
N SER A 279 3.84 -0.25 -5.87
CA SER A 279 4.33 0.91 -6.60
C SER A 279 5.81 0.80 -7.03
N ALA A 280 6.42 -0.40 -6.95
CA ALA A 280 7.86 -0.57 -7.12
C ALA A 280 8.29 -0.74 -8.59
N THR A 281 7.86 0.14 -9.47
CA THR A 281 8.44 0.30 -10.80
C THR A 281 9.38 1.51 -10.82
N VAL A 282 10.35 1.52 -11.72
CA VAL A 282 11.30 2.63 -11.86
C VAL A 282 10.55 3.94 -12.14
N GLU A 283 9.66 3.91 -13.12
CA GLU A 283 8.89 5.07 -13.58
C GLU A 283 8.00 5.63 -12.46
N THR A 284 7.30 4.75 -11.73
CA THR A 284 6.43 5.16 -10.64
C THR A 284 7.22 5.77 -9.49
N ARG A 285 8.31 5.11 -9.08
CA ARG A 285 9.14 5.60 -7.96
C ARG A 285 9.84 6.92 -8.31
N GLU A 286 10.28 7.13 -9.55
CA GLU A 286 10.78 8.42 -10.01
C GLU A 286 9.69 9.49 -10.02
N ALA A 287 8.48 9.19 -10.50
CA ALA A 287 7.37 10.13 -10.47
C ALA A 287 6.98 10.53 -9.04
N MET A 288 6.93 9.56 -8.12
CA MET A 288 6.72 9.83 -6.69
C MET A 288 7.81 10.74 -6.12
N ALA A 289 9.08 10.46 -6.44
CA ALA A 289 10.20 11.27 -5.96
C ALA A 289 10.16 12.71 -6.48
N ARG A 290 9.84 12.90 -7.75
CA ARG A 290 9.65 14.23 -8.34
C ARG A 290 8.55 14.99 -7.60
N LEU A 291 7.41 14.36 -7.36
CA LEU A 291 6.29 14.97 -6.64
C LEU A 291 6.65 15.33 -5.18
N VAL A 292 7.49 14.53 -4.52
CA VAL A 292 8.07 14.87 -3.21
C VAL A 292 8.93 16.13 -3.32
N LEU A 293 9.85 16.20 -4.28
CA LEU A 293 10.69 17.38 -4.48
C LEU A 293 9.88 18.64 -4.82
N ASP A 294 8.82 18.50 -5.61
CA ASP A 294 7.93 19.60 -5.97
C ASP A 294 7.18 20.13 -4.72
N ASN A 295 6.72 19.24 -3.83
CA ASN A 295 6.10 19.63 -2.56
C ASN A 295 7.11 20.35 -1.64
N VAL A 296 8.34 19.82 -1.53
CA VAL A 296 9.41 20.44 -0.73
C VAL A 296 9.74 21.85 -1.27
N ALA A 297 9.95 21.95 -2.59
CA ALA A 297 10.25 23.23 -3.23
C ALA A 297 9.12 24.26 -3.03
N ALA A 298 7.87 23.85 -3.32
CA ALA A 298 6.70 24.69 -3.20
C ALA A 298 6.53 25.23 -1.77
N PHE A 299 6.68 24.35 -0.78
CA PHE A 299 6.56 24.77 0.61
C PHE A 299 7.69 25.73 1.04
N LEU A 300 8.94 25.46 0.67
CA LEU A 300 10.06 26.32 1.02
C LEU A 300 10.00 27.71 0.35
N GLU A 301 9.42 27.77 -0.85
CA GLU A 301 9.28 29.00 -1.63
C GLU A 301 8.04 29.83 -1.27
N ARG A 302 6.88 29.15 -1.08
CA ARG A 302 5.58 29.81 -0.98
C ARG A 302 4.79 29.48 0.30
N GLY A 303 5.26 28.50 1.10
CA GLY A 303 4.55 28.02 2.28
C GLY A 303 3.34 27.12 1.96
N GLU A 304 3.22 26.63 0.72
CA GLU A 304 2.10 25.82 0.24
C GLU A 304 2.60 24.50 -0.33
N LEU A 305 1.79 23.43 -0.20
CA LEU A 305 2.07 22.12 -0.79
C LEU A 305 1.35 21.96 -2.14
N VAL A 306 1.94 21.17 -3.04
CA VAL A 306 1.33 20.82 -4.35
C VAL A 306 0.18 19.82 -4.17
N THR A 307 0.36 18.85 -3.27
CA THR A 307 -0.62 17.78 -3.02
C THR A 307 -0.95 17.69 -1.53
N PRO A 308 -1.59 18.70 -0.94
CA PRO A 308 -1.94 18.69 0.48
C PRO A 308 -2.97 17.58 0.78
N VAL A 309 -2.81 16.96 1.96
CA VAL A 309 -3.80 16.10 2.59
C VAL A 309 -4.73 16.98 3.40
N GLY A 310 -6.01 16.97 3.06
CA GLY A 310 -7.03 17.85 3.66
C GLY A 310 -7.95 17.14 4.63
#